data_86df304a9a53ac90a8190eb579c930f3
#
_entry.id   86df304a9a53ac90a8190eb579c930f3
#
_cell.length_a   1.000
_cell.length_b   1.000
_cell.length_c   1.000
_cell.angle_alpha   90.00
_cell.angle_beta   90.00
_cell.angle_gamma   90.00
#
_symmetry.space_group_name_H-M   'P 1'
#
loop_
_entity.id
_entity.type
_entity.pdbx_description
1 polymer ?
#
loop_
_entity_poly.entity_id
_entity_poly.type
_entity_poly.pdbx_seq_one_letter_code
_entity_poly.pdbx_strand_id
1 'polypeptide(L)'
;HYNLNGKLNLNFDSIQNAYLSSGKISFDVYGSKLKILDNRIDIRNIGNIQMQDSLFYEDKGEIFFVSKLEISLDNQEEFFRRFTIPIKNRLNLKKIYMIFEKNLDNETYSISSINFNSDKNLPFNLDNIKTLEKNYFENFQQFRSIIKNSFN
;
A
#
# COMPACT_ATOMS: atom_id res chain seq x y z
N HIS A 1 -11.57 10.15 -30.30
CA HIS A 1 -11.37 9.62 -28.94
C HIS A 1 -11.74 8.13 -28.94
N TYR A 2 -10.75 7.25 -28.73
CA TYR A 2 -11.00 5.83 -28.55
C TYR A 2 -11.35 5.62 -27.07
N ASN A 3 -12.59 5.24 -26.77
CA ASN A 3 -12.97 4.78 -25.44
C ASN A 3 -12.50 3.34 -25.29
N LEU A 4 -11.38 3.14 -24.61
CA LEU A 4 -10.93 1.80 -24.24
C LEU A 4 -11.75 1.36 -23.02
N ASN A 5 -12.50 0.27 -23.18
CA ASN A 5 -13.20 -0.40 -22.09
C ASN A 5 -12.69 -1.84 -22.02
N GLY A 6 -12.32 -2.29 -20.85
CA GLY A 6 -11.80 -3.64 -20.68
C GLY A 6 -11.50 -4.00 -19.25
N LYS A 7 -11.32 -5.29 -19.01
CA LYS A 7 -10.90 -5.83 -17.73
C LYS A 7 -9.54 -6.48 -17.89
N LEU A 8 -8.58 -6.08 -17.05
CA LEU A 8 -7.25 -6.68 -16.98
C LEU A 8 -7.12 -7.44 -15.66
N ASN A 9 -6.75 -8.72 -15.74
CA ASN A 9 -6.44 -9.53 -14.58
C ASN A 9 -4.96 -9.91 -14.62
N LEU A 10 -4.23 -9.54 -13.57
CA LEU A 10 -2.84 -9.92 -13.36
C LEU A 10 -2.79 -10.95 -12.24
N ASN A 11 -2.35 -12.16 -12.55
CA ASN A 11 -2.08 -13.20 -11.57
C ASN A 11 -0.59 -13.53 -11.63
N PHE A 12 0.04 -13.63 -10.46
CA PHE A 12 1.43 -14.05 -10.34
C PHE A 12 1.56 -15.05 -9.18
N ASP A 13 1.98 -16.26 -9.51
CA ASP A 13 2.06 -17.38 -8.56
C ASP A 13 3.37 -17.38 -7.78
N SER A 14 4.40 -16.72 -8.32
CA SER A 14 5.64 -16.48 -7.59
C SER A 14 6.31 -15.19 -8.05
N ILE A 15 6.82 -14.45 -7.08
CA ILE A 15 7.69 -13.30 -7.33
C ILE A 15 9.07 -13.67 -6.82
N GLN A 16 10.10 -13.47 -7.64
CA GLN A 16 11.50 -13.60 -7.20
C GLN A 16 11.87 -12.42 -6.28
N ASN A 17 11.21 -12.38 -5.13
CA ASN A 17 11.39 -11.35 -4.14
C ASN A 17 11.41 -11.99 -2.75
N ALA A 18 12.25 -11.49 -1.86
CA ALA A 18 12.37 -11.99 -0.50
C ALA A 18 11.11 -11.77 0.34
N TYR A 19 10.26 -10.83 -0.05
CA TYR A 19 9.14 -10.34 0.76
C TYR A 19 7.77 -10.75 0.22
N LEU A 20 7.59 -10.74 -1.09
CA LEU A 20 6.31 -11.09 -1.75
C LEU A 20 6.36 -12.51 -2.29
N SER A 21 5.23 -13.21 -2.30
CA SER A 21 5.17 -14.60 -2.80
C SER A 21 4.27 -14.75 -4.01
N SER A 22 3.05 -14.28 -3.91
CA SER A 22 2.04 -14.41 -4.97
C SER A 22 1.07 -13.24 -4.93
N GLY A 23 0.22 -13.12 -5.91
CA GLY A 23 -0.81 -12.10 -5.87
C GLY A 23 -1.73 -12.12 -7.08
N LYS A 24 -2.81 -11.39 -6.91
CA LYS A 24 -3.83 -11.15 -7.94
C LYS A 24 -4.22 -9.68 -7.89
N ILE A 25 -4.26 -9.04 -9.06
CA ILE A 25 -4.77 -7.68 -9.21
C ILE A 25 -5.67 -7.64 -10.43
N SER A 26 -6.90 -7.17 -10.25
CA SER A 26 -7.87 -6.99 -11.33
C SER A 26 -8.16 -5.50 -11.51
N PHE A 27 -8.10 -5.05 -12.75
CA PHE A 27 -8.39 -3.68 -13.15
C PHE A 27 -9.60 -3.66 -14.07
N ASP A 28 -10.46 -2.68 -13.89
CA ASP A 28 -11.52 -2.34 -14.81
C ASP A 28 -11.22 -0.97 -15.44
N VAL A 29 -11.19 -0.92 -16.76
CA VAL A 29 -10.95 0.30 -17.53
C VAL A 29 -12.24 0.68 -18.20
N TYR A 30 -12.80 1.82 -17.86
CA TYR A 30 -14.00 2.34 -18.45
C TYR A 30 -13.90 3.85 -18.67
N GLY A 31 -14.04 4.30 -19.91
CA GLY A 31 -14.07 5.71 -20.26
C GLY A 31 -12.84 6.48 -19.73
N SER A 32 -11.64 5.95 -19.94
CA SER A 32 -10.37 6.52 -19.44
C SER A 32 -10.20 6.54 -17.90
N LYS A 33 -11.07 5.84 -17.18
CA LYS A 33 -10.92 5.64 -15.73
C LYS A 33 -10.42 4.23 -15.45
N LEU A 34 -9.45 4.12 -14.55
CA LEU A 34 -8.95 2.85 -14.04
C LEU A 34 -9.51 2.62 -12.65
N LYS A 35 -10.16 1.48 -12.44
CA LYS A 35 -10.63 1.04 -11.12
C LYS A 35 -9.94 -0.27 -10.76
N ILE A 36 -9.30 -0.30 -9.60
CA ILE A 36 -8.80 -1.55 -9.04
C ILE A 36 -9.97 -2.27 -8.37
N LEU A 37 -10.21 -3.52 -8.79
CA LEU A 37 -11.31 -4.33 -8.29
C LEU A 37 -10.77 -5.28 -7.20
N ASP A 38 -10.77 -6.57 -7.50
CA ASP A 38 -10.30 -7.61 -6.60
C ASP A 38 -8.76 -7.67 -6.66
N ASN A 39 -8.13 -7.54 -5.50
CA ASN A 39 -6.69 -7.56 -5.41
C ASN A 39 -6.24 -8.20 -4.09
N ARG A 40 -5.16 -8.95 -4.14
CA ARG A 40 -4.48 -9.53 -2.99
C ARG A 40 -3.03 -9.80 -3.36
N ILE A 41 -2.12 -9.35 -2.54
CA ILE A 41 -0.69 -9.63 -2.67
C ILE A 41 -0.22 -10.30 -1.38
N ASP A 42 0.26 -11.53 -1.47
CA ASP A 42 0.71 -12.29 -0.31
C ASP A 42 2.13 -11.86 0.09
N ILE A 43 2.28 -11.55 1.37
CA ILE A 43 3.58 -11.26 2.01
C ILE A 43 4.07 -12.54 2.66
N ARG A 44 5.19 -13.05 2.17
CA ARG A 44 5.74 -14.35 2.59
C ARG A 44 5.85 -14.47 4.10
N ASN A 45 5.16 -15.47 4.66
CA ASN A 45 5.12 -15.82 6.08
C ASN A 45 4.57 -14.72 7.02
N ILE A 46 3.95 -13.66 6.48
CA ILE A 46 3.40 -12.57 7.29
C ILE A 46 1.88 -12.48 7.16
N GLY A 47 1.38 -12.46 5.92
CA GLY A 47 -0.02 -12.23 5.64
C GLY A 47 -0.23 -11.73 4.22
N ASN A 48 -1.12 -10.75 4.04
CA ASN A 48 -1.41 -10.21 2.71
C ASN A 48 -1.69 -8.71 2.72
N ILE A 49 -1.55 -8.09 1.54
CA ILE A 49 -1.89 -6.69 1.27
C ILE A 49 -3.10 -6.66 0.35
N GLN A 50 -4.04 -5.76 0.63
CA GLN A 50 -5.14 -5.40 -0.25
C GLN A 50 -5.18 -3.89 -0.44
N MET A 51 -5.39 -3.46 -1.68
CA MET A 51 -5.70 -2.07 -2.02
C MET A 51 -7.22 -1.90 -1.92
N GLN A 52 -7.69 -1.07 -1.00
CA GLN A 52 -9.11 -0.85 -0.78
C GLN A 52 -9.67 0.22 -1.72
N ASP A 53 -9.05 1.40 -1.71
CA ASP A 53 -9.37 2.52 -2.57
C ASP A 53 -8.11 2.98 -3.29
N SER A 54 -8.23 3.39 -4.55
CA SER A 54 -7.10 3.87 -5.32
C SER A 54 -7.52 4.93 -6.31
N LEU A 55 -6.65 5.90 -6.55
CA LEU A 55 -6.86 6.93 -7.56
C LEU A 55 -5.52 7.37 -8.18
N PHE A 56 -5.61 7.97 -9.35
CA PHE A 56 -4.52 8.72 -9.95
C PHE A 56 -4.84 10.20 -9.91
N TYR A 57 -3.84 11.03 -9.66
CA TYR A 57 -3.98 12.48 -9.75
C TYR A 57 -2.70 13.12 -10.29
N GLU A 58 -2.86 14.31 -10.81
CA GLU A 58 -1.75 15.17 -11.25
C GLU A 58 -1.54 16.28 -10.23
N ASP A 59 -0.30 16.56 -9.90
CA ASP A 59 0.13 17.73 -9.13
C ASP A 59 1.43 18.26 -9.71
N LYS A 60 1.43 19.55 -10.07
CA LYS A 60 2.58 20.26 -10.65
C LYS A 60 3.22 19.61 -11.86
N GLY A 61 2.42 18.92 -12.68
CA GLY A 61 2.86 18.21 -13.89
C GLY A 61 3.40 16.81 -13.66
N GLU A 62 3.41 16.32 -12.43
CA GLU A 62 3.77 14.95 -12.09
C GLU A 62 2.52 14.10 -11.83
N ILE A 63 2.58 12.82 -12.16
CA ILE A 63 1.49 11.87 -11.99
C ILE A 63 1.74 10.99 -10.76
N PHE A 64 0.74 10.93 -9.90
CA PHE A 64 0.76 10.14 -8.68
C PHE A 64 -0.30 9.05 -8.71
N PHE A 65 0.09 7.87 -8.26
CA PHE A 65 -0.82 6.80 -7.88
C PHE A 65 -0.90 6.77 -6.35
N VAL A 66 -2.11 6.80 -5.80
CA VAL A 66 -2.32 6.70 -4.36
C VAL A 66 -3.33 5.61 -4.05
N SER A 67 -3.08 4.87 -2.98
CA SER A 67 -3.94 3.78 -2.55
C SER A 67 -4.04 3.70 -1.02
N LYS A 68 -5.25 3.43 -0.55
CA LYS A 68 -5.46 2.99 0.83
C LYS A 68 -5.17 1.49 0.90
N LEU A 69 -4.13 1.12 1.63
CA LEU A 69 -3.71 -0.26 1.81
C LEU A 69 -4.23 -0.82 3.13
N GLU A 70 -4.72 -2.05 3.09
CA GLU A 70 -4.93 -2.90 4.25
C GLU A 70 -3.92 -4.04 4.21
N ILE A 71 -3.12 -4.18 5.26
CA ILE A 71 -2.23 -5.33 5.48
C ILE A 71 -2.85 -6.18 6.56
N SER A 72 -3.26 -7.40 6.22
CA SER A 72 -3.76 -8.40 7.18
C SER A 72 -2.62 -9.32 7.60
N LEU A 73 -2.42 -9.51 8.90
CA LEU A 73 -1.32 -10.29 9.47
C LEU A 73 -1.82 -11.65 9.95
N ASP A 74 -1.33 -12.71 9.32
CA ASP A 74 -1.53 -14.09 9.76
C ASP A 74 -0.45 -14.49 10.80
N ASN A 75 0.73 -13.87 10.70
CA ASN A 75 1.86 -14.09 11.59
C ASN A 75 2.49 -12.75 12.03
N GLN A 76 1.97 -12.20 13.11
CA GLN A 76 2.45 -10.93 13.66
C GLN A 76 3.90 -11.00 14.19
N GLU A 77 4.34 -12.15 14.71
CA GLU A 77 5.70 -12.31 15.24
C GLU A 77 6.75 -12.22 14.12
N GLU A 78 6.46 -12.84 12.98
CA GLU A 78 7.31 -12.70 11.79
C GLU A 78 7.35 -11.25 11.28
N PHE A 79 6.21 -10.55 11.31
CA PHE A 79 6.15 -9.14 11.00
C PHE A 79 7.06 -8.34 11.95
N PHE A 80 6.91 -8.50 13.27
CA PHE A 80 7.73 -7.77 14.25
C PHE A 80 9.23 -8.06 14.07
N ARG A 81 9.58 -9.32 13.80
CA ARG A 81 10.96 -9.71 13.53
C ARG A 81 11.51 -9.02 12.29
N ARG A 82 10.77 -9.04 11.18
CA ARG A 82 11.18 -8.47 9.89
C ARG A 82 11.31 -6.94 9.94
N PHE A 83 10.42 -6.29 10.65
CA PHE A 83 10.44 -4.84 10.85
C PHE A 83 11.26 -4.39 12.06
N THR A 84 11.90 -5.32 12.77
CA THR A 84 12.77 -5.04 13.94
C THR A 84 12.06 -4.23 15.03
N ILE A 85 10.78 -4.56 15.30
CA ILE A 85 9.97 -3.91 16.33
C ILE A 85 10.41 -4.44 17.71
N PRO A 86 10.85 -3.56 18.64
CA PRO A 86 11.23 -3.98 19.98
C PRO A 86 10.07 -4.63 20.75
N ILE A 87 10.35 -5.63 21.58
CA ILE A 87 9.33 -6.38 22.35
C ILE A 87 8.42 -5.44 23.13
N LYS A 88 8.98 -4.42 23.77
CA LYS A 88 8.22 -3.45 24.59
C LYS A 88 7.21 -2.62 23.80
N ASN A 89 7.38 -2.53 22.46
CA ASN A 89 6.54 -1.74 21.57
C ASN A 89 5.55 -2.61 20.77
N ARG A 90 5.55 -3.94 20.97
CA ARG A 90 4.66 -4.85 20.23
C ARG A 90 3.24 -4.77 20.76
N LEU A 91 2.30 -4.69 19.84
CA LEU A 91 0.87 -4.67 20.07
C LEU A 91 0.28 -6.04 19.72
N ASN A 92 -0.96 -6.31 20.15
CA ASN A 92 -1.74 -7.35 19.51
C ASN A 92 -2.21 -6.82 18.13
N LEU A 93 -1.44 -7.11 17.10
CA LEU A 93 -1.57 -6.54 15.77
C LEU A 93 -2.19 -7.54 14.80
N LYS A 94 -3.35 -7.22 14.24
CA LYS A 94 -4.03 -8.05 13.23
C LYS A 94 -4.04 -7.38 11.87
N LYS A 95 -4.17 -6.06 11.85
CA LYS A 95 -4.26 -5.28 10.62
C LYS A 95 -3.47 -3.98 10.72
N ILE A 96 -2.91 -3.57 9.58
CA ILE A 96 -2.30 -2.26 9.42
C ILE A 96 -3.00 -1.58 8.24
N TYR A 97 -3.40 -0.36 8.44
CA TYR A 97 -3.97 0.49 7.40
C TYR A 97 -3.04 1.65 7.14
N MET A 98 -2.81 1.97 5.86
CA MET A 98 -1.97 3.11 5.49
C MET A 98 -2.39 3.72 4.16
N ILE A 99 -2.06 4.98 3.96
CA ILE A 99 -2.13 5.63 2.66
C ILE A 99 -0.74 5.55 2.04
N PHE A 100 -0.66 4.85 0.92
CA PHE A 100 0.55 4.68 0.11
C PHE A 100 0.43 5.51 -1.15
N GLU A 101 1.51 6.17 -1.52
CA GLU A 101 1.58 6.95 -2.75
C GLU A 101 2.87 6.62 -3.51
N LYS A 102 2.76 6.55 -4.83
CA LYS A 102 3.89 6.44 -5.75
C LYS A 102 3.84 7.59 -6.74
N ASN A 103 4.94 8.35 -6.84
CA ASN A 103 5.17 9.24 -7.97
C ASN A 103 5.62 8.40 -9.17
N LEU A 104 4.91 8.49 -10.29
CA LEU A 104 5.17 7.67 -11.46
C LEU A 104 6.27 8.25 -12.35
N ASP A 105 6.62 9.53 -12.18
CA ASP A 105 7.62 10.21 -13.01
C ASP A 105 9.04 10.05 -12.45
N ASN A 106 9.21 9.98 -11.14
CA ASN A 106 10.53 9.90 -10.48
C ASN A 106 10.74 8.67 -9.58
N GLU A 107 9.79 7.74 -9.57
CA GLU A 107 9.82 6.48 -8.81
C GLU A 107 9.95 6.63 -7.28
N THR A 108 9.66 7.80 -6.73
CA THR A 108 9.60 7.97 -5.29
C THR A 108 8.31 7.41 -4.71
N TYR A 109 8.40 6.92 -3.50
CA TYR A 109 7.27 6.37 -2.73
C TYR A 109 7.08 7.19 -1.47
N SER A 110 5.85 7.28 -1.00
CA SER A 110 5.56 7.85 0.31
C SER A 110 4.47 7.09 1.05
N ILE A 111 4.50 7.22 2.37
CA ILE A 111 3.43 6.78 3.25
C ILE A 111 2.98 7.96 4.08
N SER A 112 1.68 8.13 4.12
CA SER A 112 1.01 9.02 5.05
C SER A 112 -0.04 8.24 5.83
N SER A 113 -0.21 8.55 7.10
CA SER A 113 -1.25 7.95 7.97
C SER A 113 -1.15 6.43 8.11
N ILE A 114 -0.50 5.98 9.17
CA ILE A 114 -0.45 4.55 9.54
C ILE A 114 -1.35 4.35 10.76
N ASN A 115 -2.31 3.43 10.66
CA ASN A 115 -3.21 3.06 11.73
C ASN A 115 -3.16 1.54 11.99
N PHE A 116 -3.24 1.15 13.25
CA PHE A 116 -3.20 -0.24 13.68
C PHE A 116 -4.60 -0.71 14.09
N ASN A 117 -5.01 -1.86 13.57
CA ASN A 117 -6.27 -2.57 13.88
C ASN A 117 -7.57 -1.81 13.57
N SER A 118 -7.50 -0.59 13.04
CA SER A 118 -8.67 0.22 12.69
C SER A 118 -8.36 1.12 11.50
N ASP A 119 -9.30 1.22 10.59
CA ASP A 119 -9.26 2.15 9.45
C ASP A 119 -9.96 3.49 9.73
N LYS A 120 -10.47 3.65 10.96
CA LYS A 120 -11.09 4.91 11.36
C LYS A 120 -10.10 6.05 11.23
N ASN A 121 -10.57 7.17 10.66
CA ASN A 121 -9.77 8.38 10.44
C ASN A 121 -8.67 8.27 9.37
N LEU A 122 -8.78 7.34 8.41
CA LEU A 122 -8.00 7.39 7.18
C LEU A 122 -8.85 8.04 6.07
N PRO A 123 -8.85 9.37 5.98
CA PRO A 123 -9.62 10.05 4.95
C PRO A 123 -9.00 9.78 3.59
N PHE A 124 -9.76 9.14 2.70
CA PHE A 124 -9.32 8.85 1.35
C PHE A 124 -10.11 9.70 0.34
N ASN A 125 -9.75 10.98 0.26
CA ASN A 125 -10.17 11.90 -0.80
C ASN A 125 -8.99 12.77 -1.21
N LEU A 126 -9.04 13.31 -2.42
CA LEU A 126 -7.92 14.01 -3.03
C LEU A 126 -7.44 15.24 -2.23
N ASP A 127 -8.37 16.03 -1.71
CA ASP A 127 -8.02 17.24 -0.97
C ASP A 127 -7.27 16.91 0.33
N ASN A 128 -7.74 15.89 1.04
CA ASN A 128 -7.09 15.42 2.25
C ASN A 128 -5.72 14.78 1.95
N ILE A 129 -5.63 13.95 0.91
CA ILE A 129 -4.37 13.27 0.53
C ILE A 129 -3.26 14.28 0.25
N LYS A 130 -3.56 15.38 -0.44
CA LYS A 130 -2.59 16.43 -0.76
C LYS A 130 -2.06 17.19 0.47
N THR A 131 -2.82 17.20 1.56
CA THR A 131 -2.47 17.91 2.82
C THR A 131 -1.81 17.03 3.87
N LEU A 132 -1.81 15.70 3.68
CA LEU A 132 -1.19 14.78 4.63
C LEU A 132 0.34 14.94 4.66
N GLU A 133 0.91 14.87 5.84
CA GLU A 133 2.36 14.75 6.00
C GLU A 133 2.84 13.43 5.41
N LYS A 134 3.86 13.49 4.56
CA LYS A 134 4.37 12.35 3.80
C LYS A 134 5.74 11.92 4.30
N ASN A 135 5.89 10.64 4.56
CA ASN A 135 7.16 9.99 4.84
C ASN A 135 7.67 9.32 3.56
N TYR A 136 8.66 9.92 2.93
CA TYR A 136 9.22 9.44 1.67
C TYR A 136 10.20 8.29 1.86
N PHE A 137 10.27 7.39 0.88
CA PHE A 137 11.25 6.30 0.82
C PHE A 137 11.51 5.86 -0.61
N GLU A 138 12.69 5.31 -0.85
CA GLU A 138 13.15 4.80 -2.15
C GLU A 138 13.50 3.31 -2.08
N ASN A 139 13.64 2.77 -0.87
CA ASN A 139 14.04 1.38 -0.67
C ASN A 139 13.39 0.78 0.58
N PHE A 140 13.50 -0.57 0.69
CA PHE A 140 12.87 -1.29 1.78
C PHE A 140 13.44 -0.94 3.17
N GLN A 141 14.70 -0.53 3.28
CA GLN A 141 15.27 -0.17 4.60
C GLN A 141 14.64 1.12 5.14
N GLN A 142 14.46 2.12 4.27
CA GLN A 142 13.76 3.36 4.62
C GLN A 142 12.29 3.07 4.98
N PHE A 143 11.59 2.29 4.17
CA PHE A 143 10.23 1.83 4.46
C PHE A 143 10.15 1.13 5.83
N ARG A 144 11.07 0.20 6.12
CA ARG A 144 11.15 -0.49 7.41
C ARG A 144 11.33 0.47 8.58
N SER A 145 12.14 1.52 8.41
CA SER A 145 12.35 2.55 9.42
C SER A 145 11.08 3.35 9.71
N ILE A 146 10.32 3.72 8.68
CA ILE A 146 9.01 4.41 8.82
C ILE A 146 8.06 3.54 9.63
N ILE A 147 7.89 2.28 9.25
CA ILE A 147 7.03 1.34 9.97
C ILE A 147 7.48 1.17 11.43
N LYS A 148 8.78 0.97 11.66
CA LYS A 148 9.33 0.82 13.02
C LYS A 148 9.04 2.05 13.89
N ASN A 149 9.21 3.25 13.35
CA ASN A 149 9.00 4.50 14.08
C ASN A 149 7.53 4.73 14.44
N SER A 150 6.59 4.15 13.68
CA SER A 150 5.15 4.23 13.97
C SER A 150 4.74 3.42 15.21
N PHE A 151 5.64 2.60 15.77
CA PHE A 151 5.44 1.85 17.02
C PHE A 151 6.06 2.53 18.24
N ASN A 152 6.70 3.67 18.11
CA ASN A 152 7.30 4.45 19.22
C ASN A 152 6.32 5.55 19.71
#